data_740a5c19434078167f5b2d0c28fe168a
#
_entry.id   740a5c19434078167f5b2d0c28fe168a
#
_cell.length_a   1.000
_cell.length_b   1.000
_cell.length_c   1.000
_cell.angle_alpha   90.00
_cell.angle_beta   90.00
_cell.angle_gamma   90.00
#
_symmetry.space_group_name_H-M   'P 1'
#
loop_
_entity.id
_entity.type
_entity.pdbx_description
1 polymer ?
#
loop_
_entity_poly.entity_id
_entity_poly.type
_entity_poly.pdbx_seq_one_letter_code
_entity_poly.pdbx_strand_id
1 'polypeptide(L)'
;MVASYLALLRATRLYQVGHTSCGRLVGLPKLRTANPISWTPFRMAATVTLEPAGRCCWDEPVRIAVRGLAPEQPVTLRASLRDEKGALFRAHARYCADTDGQLDLARAPALGGSFVGLEPMGLFWALEPEKPLWRFVKRDVQTPFAVELEVFDGHEPEAERLLGRAVHERDFLPPGVRREPVRAGRVRATLFLPPGPGPFPGIIDIFGMGGGLLEYRASLLAGHGFATLALAYYDFEDLPKKFDAIHLDYFEEALCYMLQHTQVLLMSFIISLEIPLERASLCGL
;
A
#
# COMPACT_ATOMS: atom_id res chain seq x y z
N MET A 1 0.24 16.04 3.70
CA MET A 1 -1.09 16.58 4.04
C MET A 1 -1.94 15.38 4.35
N VAL A 2 -1.94 14.99 5.56
CA VAL A 2 -2.87 15.24 6.64
C VAL A 2 -4.32 15.06 6.18
N ALA A 3 -4.89 13.93 6.46
CA ALA A 3 -6.25 13.79 6.89
C ALA A 3 -6.30 12.60 7.84
N SER A 4 -6.34 12.99 9.09
CA SER A 4 -6.51 12.18 10.27
C SER A 4 -7.97 12.14 10.68
N TYR A 5 -8.31 11.10 11.44
CA TYR A 5 -9.21 11.10 12.60
C TYR A 5 -10.72 11.17 12.42
N LEU A 6 -11.29 10.32 13.25
CA LEU A 6 -12.66 10.17 13.74
C LEU A 6 -13.50 9.16 12.92
N ALA A 7 -14.04 8.10 13.49
CA ALA A 7 -14.83 8.04 14.70
C ALA A 7 -15.01 6.62 15.24
N LEU A 8 -14.91 6.50 16.51
CA LEU A 8 -15.59 5.51 17.35
C LEU A 8 -17.09 5.82 17.38
N LEU A 9 -17.96 4.82 17.34
CA LEU A 9 -19.02 4.53 18.30
C LEU A 9 -20.12 3.63 17.72
N ARG A 10 -20.26 2.46 18.34
CA ARG A 10 -21.45 1.70 18.76
C ARG A 10 -22.74 1.74 17.93
N ALA A 11 -23.25 0.55 17.58
CA ALA A 11 -24.56 0.13 18.09
C ALA A 11 -24.83 -1.36 17.85
N THR A 12 -24.90 -2.09 18.92
CA THR A 12 -25.57 -3.39 19.08
C THR A 12 -27.06 -3.25 18.81
N ARG A 13 -27.64 -4.13 18.00
CA ARG A 13 -29.07 -4.48 18.11
C ARG A 13 -29.30 -5.95 17.78
N LEU A 14 -29.69 -6.64 18.83
CA LEU A 14 -30.36 -7.94 18.84
C LEU A 14 -31.68 -7.88 18.02
N TYR A 15 -31.96 -8.91 17.23
CA TYR A 15 -33.33 -9.25 16.89
C TYR A 15 -33.58 -10.74 17.06
N GLN A 16 -34.69 -10.97 17.76
CA GLN A 16 -35.16 -12.26 18.24
C GLN A 16 -35.83 -13.11 17.14
N VAL A 17 -35.73 -14.39 17.40
CA VAL A 17 -36.37 -15.53 16.72
C VAL A 17 -37.88 -15.46 16.86
N GLY A 18 -38.58 -15.77 15.78
CA GLY A 18 -40.01 -16.11 15.76
C GLY A 18 -40.21 -17.43 15.08
N HIS A 19 -40.48 -18.48 15.86
CA HIS A 19 -41.01 -19.76 15.40
C HIS A 19 -42.48 -19.65 15.05
N THR A 20 -42.86 -20.19 13.89
CA THR A 20 -44.21 -20.75 13.72
C THR A 20 -44.17 -22.01 12.85
N SER A 21 -44.69 -23.06 13.42
CA SER A 21 -44.95 -24.37 12.83
C SER A 21 -46.26 -24.38 12.03
N CYS A 22 -46.40 -25.19 11.09
CA CYS A 22 -47.50 -26.15 10.83
C CYS A 22 -47.74 -26.41 9.34
N GLY A 23 -47.99 -27.66 9.01
CA GLY A 23 -48.75 -28.02 7.81
C GLY A 23 -48.18 -29.22 7.02
N ARG A 24 -48.49 -30.43 7.44
CA ARG A 24 -48.42 -31.64 6.59
C ARG A 24 -49.41 -31.51 5.45
N LEU A 25 -48.99 -31.79 4.22
CA LEU A 25 -49.85 -32.19 3.11
C LEU A 25 -49.29 -33.34 2.30
N VAL A 26 -50.16 -34.23 2.00
CA VAL A 26 -50.07 -35.57 1.47
C VAL A 26 -49.60 -35.59 0.01
N GLY A 27 -48.98 -36.72 -0.36
CA GLY A 27 -48.24 -37.00 -1.59
C GLY A 27 -49.01 -36.88 -2.93
N LEU A 28 -48.24 -36.53 -3.93
CA LEU A 28 -48.56 -36.70 -5.35
C LEU A 28 -47.37 -37.41 -6.06
N PRO A 29 -47.61 -38.19 -7.13
CA PRO A 29 -46.66 -39.14 -7.69
C PRO A 29 -45.51 -38.43 -8.43
N LYS A 30 -44.31 -39.03 -8.33
CA LYS A 30 -43.08 -38.57 -8.97
C LYS A 30 -43.20 -38.62 -10.50
N LEU A 31 -43.36 -37.51 -11.15
CA LEU A 31 -42.94 -37.33 -12.54
C LEU A 31 -41.41 -37.40 -12.62
N ARG A 32 -40.88 -38.31 -13.43
CA ARG A 32 -39.48 -38.33 -13.82
C ARG A 32 -39.19 -37.05 -14.59
N THR A 33 -38.61 -36.08 -13.92
CA THR A 33 -38.03 -34.92 -14.59
C THR A 33 -36.72 -35.34 -15.26
N ALA A 34 -36.71 -35.18 -16.59
CA ALA A 34 -35.48 -35.27 -17.37
C ALA A 34 -34.43 -34.33 -16.76
N ASN A 35 -33.20 -34.85 -16.59
CA ASN A 35 -32.07 -34.04 -16.16
C ASN A 35 -31.97 -32.78 -17.02
N PRO A 36 -32.00 -31.57 -16.46
CA PRO A 36 -31.68 -30.41 -17.24
C PRO A 36 -30.21 -30.54 -17.66
N ILE A 37 -29.99 -30.52 -18.99
CA ILE A 37 -28.64 -30.34 -19.54
C ILE A 37 -28.11 -29.08 -18.92
N SER A 38 -27.19 -29.20 -17.96
CA SER A 38 -26.49 -28.12 -17.35
C SER A 38 -25.59 -27.51 -18.43
N TRP A 39 -26.09 -26.47 -19.10
CA TRP A 39 -25.25 -25.56 -19.83
C TRP A 39 -24.46 -24.78 -18.81
N THR A 40 -23.26 -25.24 -18.47
CA THR A 40 -22.29 -24.38 -17.81
C THR A 40 -21.86 -23.36 -18.87
N PRO A 41 -22.26 -22.08 -18.75
CA PRO A 41 -21.74 -21.07 -19.66
C PRO A 41 -20.23 -21.07 -19.49
N PHE A 42 -19.53 -21.10 -20.63
CA PHE A 42 -18.07 -20.92 -20.67
C PHE A 42 -17.83 -19.51 -20.12
N ARG A 43 -17.64 -19.40 -18.81
CA ARG A 43 -17.38 -18.11 -18.16
C ARG A 43 -16.00 -17.67 -18.58
N MET A 44 -15.93 -16.65 -19.41
CA MET A 44 -14.68 -15.96 -19.71
C MET A 44 -14.04 -15.54 -18.38
N ALA A 45 -12.76 -15.79 -18.25
CA ALA A 45 -12.00 -15.33 -17.10
C ALA A 45 -12.08 -13.77 -17.07
N ALA A 46 -12.32 -13.23 -15.88
CA ALA A 46 -12.31 -11.78 -15.73
C ALA A 46 -10.91 -11.22 -16.04
N THR A 47 -10.87 -10.10 -16.74
CA THR A 47 -9.62 -9.40 -17.07
C THR A 47 -9.43 -8.23 -16.12
N VAL A 48 -8.32 -8.22 -15.39
CA VAL A 48 -7.90 -7.09 -14.54
C VAL A 48 -6.95 -6.20 -15.34
N THR A 49 -7.28 -4.94 -15.47
CA THR A 49 -6.46 -3.91 -16.14
C THR A 49 -5.98 -2.88 -15.12
N LEU A 50 -4.74 -2.47 -15.28
CA LEU A 50 -4.06 -1.50 -14.42
C LEU A 50 -3.46 -0.40 -15.30
N GLU A 51 -3.69 0.86 -14.96
CA GLU A 51 -3.16 2.01 -15.69
C GLU A 51 -2.46 2.96 -14.70
N PRO A 52 -1.14 3.20 -14.86
CA PRO A 52 -0.26 2.69 -15.92
C PRO A 52 -0.06 1.17 -15.84
N ALA A 53 0.16 0.52 -17.00
CA ALA A 53 0.30 -0.92 -17.08
C ALA A 53 1.66 -1.39 -16.55
N GLY A 54 1.65 -2.50 -15.83
CA GLY A 54 2.83 -3.24 -15.41
C GLY A 54 3.62 -2.60 -14.28
N ARG A 55 3.99 -1.32 -14.36
CA ARG A 55 4.94 -0.70 -13.43
C ARG A 55 4.76 0.81 -13.28
N CYS A 56 4.85 1.34 -12.04
CA CYS A 56 4.98 2.77 -11.74
C CYS A 56 5.53 2.98 -10.32
N CYS A 57 5.80 4.23 -9.93
CA CYS A 57 6.28 4.53 -8.59
C CYS A 57 5.23 4.24 -7.51
N TRP A 58 5.70 3.95 -6.29
CA TRP A 58 4.85 3.58 -5.15
C TRP A 58 3.81 4.65 -4.81
N ASP A 59 4.15 5.90 -4.97
CA ASP A 59 3.33 7.09 -4.69
C ASP A 59 2.48 7.57 -5.88
N GLU A 60 2.61 6.93 -7.05
CA GLU A 60 1.78 7.23 -8.20
C GLU A 60 0.43 6.52 -8.13
N PRO A 61 -0.66 7.17 -8.55
CA PRO A 61 -1.96 6.54 -8.61
C PRO A 61 -2.03 5.46 -9.69
N VAL A 62 -2.80 4.40 -9.42
CA VAL A 62 -3.08 3.33 -10.38
C VAL A 62 -4.59 3.19 -10.52
N ARG A 63 -5.09 3.30 -11.73
CA ARG A 63 -6.48 2.97 -12.03
C ARG A 63 -6.62 1.46 -12.17
N ILE A 64 -7.58 0.88 -11.46
CA ILE A 64 -7.88 -0.55 -11.47
C ILE A 64 -9.25 -0.74 -12.08
N ALA A 65 -9.35 -1.57 -13.12
CA ALA A 65 -10.61 -1.94 -13.71
C ALA A 65 -10.67 -3.46 -13.99
N VAL A 66 -11.86 -4.03 -13.83
CA VAL A 66 -12.14 -5.45 -14.09
C VAL A 66 -13.23 -5.54 -15.14
N ARG A 67 -13.06 -6.41 -16.13
CA ARG A 67 -14.01 -6.66 -17.21
C ARG A 67 -14.31 -8.16 -17.36
N GLY A 68 -15.45 -8.46 -17.96
CA GLY A 68 -15.86 -9.86 -18.22
C GLY A 68 -16.56 -10.50 -17.02
N LEU A 69 -17.04 -9.68 -16.06
CA LEU A 69 -17.93 -10.12 -15.00
C LEU A 69 -19.37 -10.31 -15.53
N ALA A 70 -20.22 -10.98 -14.76
CA ALA A 70 -21.66 -10.92 -15.05
C ALA A 70 -22.22 -9.54 -14.59
N PRO A 71 -23.32 -9.08 -15.21
CA PRO A 71 -24.05 -7.92 -14.71
C PRO A 71 -24.36 -8.04 -13.22
N GLU A 72 -24.09 -6.97 -12.47
CA GLU A 72 -24.33 -6.88 -11.03
C GLU A 72 -23.67 -8.00 -10.20
N GLN A 73 -22.61 -8.61 -10.72
CA GLN A 73 -21.91 -9.70 -10.03
C GLN A 73 -21.22 -9.19 -8.77
N PRO A 74 -21.52 -9.79 -7.60
CA PRO A 74 -20.74 -9.52 -6.40
C PRO A 74 -19.33 -10.12 -6.55
N VAL A 75 -18.31 -9.34 -6.22
CA VAL A 75 -16.90 -9.78 -6.27
C VAL A 75 -16.13 -9.24 -5.08
N THR A 76 -15.08 -9.96 -4.70
CA THR A 76 -14.09 -9.49 -3.74
C THR A 76 -12.75 -9.33 -4.46
N LEU A 77 -12.18 -8.14 -4.37
CA LEU A 77 -10.81 -7.88 -4.80
C LEU A 77 -9.88 -8.00 -3.61
N ARG A 78 -8.74 -8.67 -3.82
CA ARG A 78 -7.68 -8.81 -2.84
C ARG A 78 -6.37 -8.32 -3.43
N ALA A 79 -5.67 -7.45 -2.69
CA ALA A 79 -4.30 -7.10 -2.95
C ALA A 79 -3.39 -7.84 -1.97
N SER A 80 -2.24 -8.29 -2.44
CA SER A 80 -1.22 -8.87 -1.57
C SER A 80 0.18 -8.55 -2.05
N LEU A 81 1.11 -8.41 -1.11
CA LEU A 81 2.54 -8.33 -1.39
C LEU A 81 3.35 -8.97 -0.26
N ARG A 82 4.59 -9.35 -0.57
CA ARG A 82 5.57 -9.75 0.44
C ARG A 82 6.64 -8.69 0.56
N ASP A 83 6.94 -8.32 1.81
CA ASP A 83 8.08 -7.43 2.08
C ASP A 83 9.44 -8.14 1.87
N GLU A 84 10.52 -7.40 2.02
CA GLU A 84 11.88 -7.92 1.84
C GLU A 84 12.28 -9.02 2.84
N LYS A 85 11.54 -9.15 3.94
CA LYS A 85 11.71 -10.21 4.95
C LYS A 85 10.74 -11.37 4.75
N GLY A 86 9.93 -11.35 3.68
CA GLY A 86 8.96 -12.37 3.34
C GLY A 86 7.64 -12.26 4.09
N ALA A 87 7.44 -11.23 4.92
CA ALA A 87 6.16 -11.01 5.59
C ALA A 87 5.08 -10.64 4.56
N LEU A 88 3.93 -11.28 4.70
CA LEU A 88 2.79 -11.07 3.80
C LEU A 88 1.92 -9.93 4.31
N PHE A 89 1.61 -9.01 3.41
CA PHE A 89 0.66 -7.91 3.59
C PHE A 89 -0.53 -8.13 2.69
N ARG A 90 -1.73 -7.88 3.20
CA ARG A 90 -2.98 -8.04 2.45
C ARG A 90 -3.96 -6.91 2.72
N ALA A 91 -4.73 -6.61 1.68
CA ALA A 91 -5.96 -5.81 1.77
C ALA A 91 -7.02 -6.48 0.90
N HIS A 92 -8.28 -6.31 1.26
CA HIS A 92 -9.39 -6.77 0.43
C HIS A 92 -10.56 -5.79 0.49
N ALA A 93 -11.36 -5.78 -0.56
CA ALA A 93 -12.59 -5.01 -0.56
C ALA A 93 -13.65 -5.68 -1.43
N ARG A 94 -14.92 -5.53 -1.04
CA ARG A 94 -16.09 -6.10 -1.70
C ARG A 94 -16.69 -5.06 -2.62
N TYR A 95 -17.06 -5.50 -3.82
CA TYR A 95 -17.64 -4.66 -4.85
C TYR A 95 -18.79 -5.37 -5.55
N CYS A 96 -19.56 -4.61 -6.33
CA CYS A 96 -20.54 -5.13 -7.26
C CYS A 96 -20.20 -4.59 -8.65
N ALA A 97 -20.18 -5.48 -9.65
CA ALA A 97 -20.04 -5.06 -11.04
C ALA A 97 -21.22 -4.19 -11.47
N ASP A 98 -21.05 -3.38 -12.49
CA ASP A 98 -22.12 -2.63 -13.11
C ASP A 98 -23.03 -3.53 -13.98
N THR A 99 -24.05 -2.92 -14.60
CA THR A 99 -25.01 -3.59 -15.50
C THR A 99 -24.36 -4.16 -16.76
N ASP A 100 -23.16 -3.70 -17.12
CA ASP A 100 -22.38 -4.16 -18.27
C ASP A 100 -21.31 -5.22 -17.88
N GLY A 101 -21.28 -5.64 -16.61
CA GLY A 101 -20.29 -6.58 -16.10
C GLY A 101 -18.88 -6.01 -16.01
N GLN A 102 -18.79 -4.70 -15.76
CA GLN A 102 -17.54 -3.99 -15.56
C GLN A 102 -17.45 -3.47 -14.12
N LEU A 103 -16.22 -3.32 -13.64
CA LEU A 103 -15.93 -2.72 -12.35
C LEU A 103 -14.75 -1.76 -12.52
N ASP A 104 -14.96 -0.46 -12.30
CA ASP A 104 -13.94 0.58 -12.30
C ASP A 104 -13.84 1.16 -10.88
N LEU A 105 -12.72 0.91 -10.19
CA LEU A 105 -12.52 1.34 -8.81
C LEU A 105 -12.46 2.86 -8.65
N ALA A 106 -12.26 3.60 -9.75
CA ALA A 106 -12.35 5.06 -9.73
C ALA A 106 -13.78 5.57 -9.58
N ARG A 107 -14.80 4.71 -9.76
CA ARG A 107 -16.23 5.06 -9.74
C ARG A 107 -17.05 4.17 -8.82
N ALA A 108 -16.63 2.94 -8.59
CA ALA A 108 -17.33 1.97 -7.78
C ALA A 108 -16.88 2.07 -6.31
N PRO A 109 -17.80 2.37 -5.38
CA PRO A 109 -17.46 2.37 -3.96
C PRO A 109 -17.27 0.95 -3.44
N ALA A 110 -16.30 0.77 -2.55
CA ALA A 110 -16.13 -0.47 -1.79
C ALA A 110 -17.30 -0.63 -0.80
N LEU A 111 -17.91 -1.80 -0.80
CA LEU A 111 -19.06 -2.15 0.04
C LEU A 111 -18.61 -2.63 1.44
N GLY A 112 -17.32 -2.89 1.63
CA GLY A 112 -16.71 -3.34 2.88
C GLY A 112 -15.44 -4.13 2.64
N GLY A 113 -14.79 -4.53 3.72
CA GLY A 113 -13.49 -5.18 3.73
C GLY A 113 -12.48 -4.38 4.53
N SER A 114 -11.25 -4.23 4.07
CA SER A 114 -10.22 -3.41 4.70
C SER A 114 -10.55 -1.90 4.70
N PHE A 115 -11.47 -1.48 3.84
CA PHE A 115 -11.98 -0.10 3.76
C PHE A 115 -13.40 -0.06 3.16
N VAL A 116 -14.04 1.10 3.18
CA VAL A 116 -15.38 1.34 2.61
C VAL A 116 -15.41 2.66 1.85
N GLY A 117 -16.36 2.79 0.92
CA GLY A 117 -16.56 4.03 0.15
C GLY A 117 -15.71 4.10 -1.12
N LEU A 118 -15.65 5.29 -1.72
CA LEU A 118 -14.96 5.52 -2.98
C LEU A 118 -13.47 5.81 -2.72
N GLU A 119 -12.67 4.74 -2.77
CA GLU A 119 -11.24 4.77 -2.51
C GLU A 119 -10.48 4.03 -3.62
N PRO A 120 -10.15 4.70 -4.75
CA PRO A 120 -9.54 4.06 -5.92
C PRO A 120 -8.22 3.34 -5.62
N MET A 121 -7.43 3.87 -4.67
CA MET A 121 -6.15 3.31 -4.24
C MET A 121 -6.27 2.51 -2.93
N GLY A 122 -7.47 2.26 -2.44
CA GLY A 122 -7.73 1.61 -1.16
C GLY A 122 -7.02 0.27 -0.99
N LEU A 123 -6.97 -0.55 -2.05
CA LEU A 123 -6.28 -1.84 -2.03
C LEU A 123 -4.77 -1.74 -1.81
N PHE A 124 -4.15 -0.60 -2.14
CA PHE A 124 -2.71 -0.40 -1.92
C PHE A 124 -2.41 0.19 -0.55
N TRP A 125 -3.13 1.23 -0.14
CA TRP A 125 -2.82 1.89 1.13
C TRP A 125 -3.44 1.19 2.36
N ALA A 126 -4.41 0.28 2.18
CA ALA A 126 -4.99 -0.52 3.25
C ALA A 126 -4.28 -1.88 3.45
N LEU A 127 -3.10 -2.07 2.85
CA LEU A 127 -2.30 -3.29 3.06
C LEU A 127 -1.85 -3.39 4.51
N GLU A 128 -2.29 -4.44 5.20
CA GLU A 128 -1.93 -4.73 6.58
C GLU A 128 -1.14 -6.03 6.67
N PRO A 129 -0.15 -6.12 7.59
CA PRO A 129 0.62 -7.34 7.78
C PRO A 129 -0.24 -8.45 8.41
N GLU A 130 -0.14 -9.67 7.91
CA GLU A 130 -0.75 -10.84 8.60
C GLU A 130 -0.14 -11.07 9.99
N LYS A 131 1.15 -10.73 10.15
CA LYS A 131 1.83 -10.82 11.44
C LYS A 131 1.58 -9.54 12.24
N PRO A 132 0.92 -9.63 13.41
CA PRO A 132 0.65 -8.46 14.23
C PRO A 132 1.92 -7.65 14.55
N LEU A 133 1.79 -6.33 14.56
CA LEU A 133 2.87 -5.36 14.86
C LEU A 133 4.07 -5.41 13.92
N TRP A 134 3.95 -6.09 12.78
CA TRP A 134 5.00 -6.09 11.79
C TRP A 134 5.00 -4.78 11.00
N ARG A 135 6.17 -4.15 10.88
CA ARG A 135 6.31 -2.89 10.14
C ARG A 135 6.69 -3.16 8.70
N PHE A 136 6.01 -2.48 7.80
CA PHE A 136 6.36 -2.43 6.40
C PHE A 136 7.62 -1.56 6.23
N VAL A 137 8.73 -2.18 5.81
CA VAL A 137 10.01 -1.50 5.58
C VAL A 137 10.54 -1.86 4.20
N LYS A 138 10.90 -0.82 3.46
CA LYS A 138 11.60 -0.91 2.19
C LYS A 138 13.06 -0.46 2.37
N ARG A 139 14.01 -1.35 2.19
CA ARG A 139 15.46 -1.06 2.32
C ARG A 139 16.14 -0.91 0.96
N ASP A 140 15.88 -1.83 0.04
CA ASP A 140 16.42 -1.79 -1.31
C ASP A 140 15.44 -1.06 -2.26
N VAL A 141 15.73 0.21 -2.55
CA VAL A 141 14.90 1.04 -3.44
C VAL A 141 15.03 0.66 -4.92
N GLN A 142 16.04 -0.14 -5.28
CA GLN A 142 16.30 -0.53 -6.67
C GLN A 142 15.44 -1.70 -7.14
N THR A 143 14.92 -2.49 -6.19
CA THR A 143 14.03 -3.62 -6.49
C THR A 143 12.58 -3.24 -6.19
N PRO A 144 11.64 -3.35 -7.15
CA PRO A 144 10.23 -3.03 -6.93
C PRO A 144 9.57 -4.02 -5.98
N PHE A 145 8.43 -3.64 -5.40
CA PHE A 145 7.49 -4.60 -4.86
C PHE A 145 6.51 -5.06 -5.95
N ALA A 146 6.30 -6.36 -6.03
CA ALA A 146 5.23 -6.93 -6.83
C ALA A 146 3.95 -7.01 -5.99
N VAL A 147 2.95 -6.21 -6.36
CA VAL A 147 1.61 -6.29 -5.77
C VAL A 147 0.76 -7.18 -6.64
N GLU A 148 0.26 -8.25 -6.06
CA GLU A 148 -0.67 -9.15 -6.70
C GLU A 148 -2.10 -8.72 -6.41
N LEU A 149 -2.90 -8.59 -7.48
CA LEU A 149 -4.32 -8.29 -7.43
C LEU A 149 -5.11 -9.49 -7.93
N GLU A 150 -6.05 -9.95 -7.12
CA GLU A 150 -6.91 -11.11 -7.41
C GLU A 150 -8.36 -10.71 -7.29
N VAL A 151 -9.20 -11.24 -8.17
CA VAL A 151 -10.66 -11.06 -8.20
C VAL A 151 -11.32 -12.39 -7.91
N PHE A 152 -12.09 -12.45 -6.85
CA PHE A 152 -12.83 -13.64 -6.43
C PHE A 152 -14.33 -13.43 -6.64
N ASP A 153 -15.03 -14.54 -6.90
CA ASP A 153 -16.49 -14.57 -7.07
C ASP A 153 -17.18 -14.46 -5.70
N GLY A 154 -18.11 -13.52 -5.57
CA GLY A 154 -18.91 -13.35 -4.35
C GLY A 154 -18.24 -12.48 -3.28
N HIS A 155 -18.97 -12.34 -2.17
CA HIS A 155 -18.55 -11.56 -0.99
C HIS A 155 -18.22 -12.43 0.23
N GLU A 156 -18.39 -13.75 0.11
CA GLU A 156 -18.09 -14.67 1.19
C GLU A 156 -16.58 -14.81 1.39
N PRO A 157 -16.08 -14.87 2.64
CA PRO A 157 -14.66 -15.02 2.94
C PRO A 157 -14.05 -16.31 2.36
N GLU A 158 -14.88 -17.30 2.11
CA GLU A 158 -14.53 -18.63 1.60
C GLU A 158 -14.74 -18.77 0.08
N ALA A 159 -15.11 -17.68 -0.59
CA ALA A 159 -15.28 -17.68 -2.04
C ALA A 159 -13.91 -17.87 -2.73
N GLU A 160 -13.51 -19.13 -2.85
CA GLU A 160 -12.20 -19.50 -3.41
C GLU A 160 -12.14 -19.46 -4.95
N ARG A 161 -13.25 -19.10 -5.59
CA ARG A 161 -13.27 -19.08 -7.05
C ARG A 161 -12.59 -17.85 -7.60
N LEU A 162 -11.33 -17.99 -7.98
CA LEU A 162 -10.57 -16.96 -8.67
C LEU A 162 -11.15 -16.72 -10.08
N LEU A 163 -11.52 -15.47 -10.38
CA LEU A 163 -12.04 -15.03 -11.67
C LEU A 163 -10.96 -14.37 -12.52
N GLY A 164 -10.02 -13.66 -11.90
CA GLY A 164 -8.97 -12.94 -12.59
C GLY A 164 -7.82 -12.57 -11.67
N ARG A 165 -6.65 -12.33 -12.26
CA ARG A 165 -5.43 -11.99 -11.54
C ARG A 165 -4.57 -11.05 -12.38
N ALA A 166 -3.90 -10.11 -11.71
CA ALA A 166 -2.87 -9.28 -12.31
C ALA A 166 -1.76 -9.02 -11.29
N VAL A 167 -0.57 -8.68 -11.79
CA VAL A 167 0.56 -8.26 -10.96
C VAL A 167 0.98 -6.88 -11.42
N HIS A 168 1.24 -5.99 -10.47
CA HIS A 168 1.74 -4.65 -10.72
C HIS A 168 2.99 -4.39 -9.90
N GLU A 169 4.07 -3.97 -10.57
CA GLU A 169 5.31 -3.61 -9.91
C GLU A 169 5.27 -2.16 -9.42
N ARG A 170 5.72 -1.97 -8.18
CA ARG A 170 5.73 -0.65 -7.51
C ARG A 170 7.16 -0.27 -7.18
N ASP A 171 7.66 0.72 -7.89
CA ASP A 171 9.02 1.22 -7.75
C ASP A 171 9.18 2.20 -6.60
N PHE A 172 10.38 2.19 -6.03
CA PHE A 172 10.80 3.20 -5.07
C PHE A 172 11.93 4.08 -5.60
N LEU A 173 12.51 3.75 -6.74
CA LEU A 173 13.48 4.59 -7.43
C LEU A 173 12.87 5.12 -8.72
N PRO A 174 12.42 6.39 -8.75
CA PRO A 174 11.81 6.98 -9.93
C PRO A 174 12.77 7.04 -11.12
N PRO A 175 12.26 6.95 -12.37
CA PRO A 175 13.09 6.98 -13.56
C PRO A 175 13.95 8.25 -13.65
N GLY A 176 15.24 8.08 -13.90
CA GLY A 176 16.19 9.19 -14.05
C GLY A 176 16.70 9.81 -12.75
N VAL A 177 16.18 9.41 -11.60
CA VAL A 177 16.73 9.78 -10.28
C VAL A 177 18.09 9.12 -10.11
N ARG A 178 19.09 9.92 -9.74
CA ARG A 178 20.45 9.45 -9.45
C ARG A 178 20.58 9.15 -7.97
N ARG A 179 21.11 7.99 -7.64
CA ARG A 179 21.39 7.54 -6.29
C ARG A 179 22.90 7.56 -6.05
N GLU A 180 23.37 8.40 -5.15
CA GLU A 180 24.78 8.65 -4.88
C GLU A 180 25.08 8.35 -3.40
N PRO A 181 25.81 7.26 -3.07
CA PRO A 181 26.25 7.00 -1.71
C PRO A 181 27.19 8.10 -1.22
N VAL A 182 26.96 8.58 0.00
CA VAL A 182 27.74 9.67 0.62
C VAL A 182 28.51 9.17 1.81
N ARG A 183 29.84 9.37 1.77
CA ARG A 183 30.79 9.18 2.88
C ARG A 183 31.72 10.39 2.95
N ALA A 184 31.21 11.46 3.57
CA ALA A 184 31.93 12.72 3.71
C ALA A 184 32.18 13.00 5.20
N GLY A 185 33.43 13.02 5.62
CA GLY A 185 33.77 13.07 7.04
C GLY A 185 33.08 11.95 7.82
N ARG A 186 32.27 12.30 8.82
CA ARG A 186 31.46 11.34 9.60
C ARG A 186 30.14 11.00 8.93
N VAL A 187 29.68 11.79 7.92
CA VAL A 187 28.37 11.61 7.29
C VAL A 187 28.29 10.28 6.56
N ARG A 188 27.25 9.51 6.89
CA ARG A 188 26.84 8.26 6.22
C ARG A 188 25.44 8.42 5.70
N ALA A 189 25.30 8.49 4.38
CA ALA A 189 24.02 8.85 3.75
C ALA A 189 23.95 8.31 2.31
N THR A 190 22.79 8.50 1.70
CA THR A 190 22.63 8.43 0.25
C THR A 190 21.96 9.73 -0.22
N LEU A 191 22.54 10.39 -1.21
CA LEU A 191 21.96 11.53 -1.87
C LEU A 191 21.18 11.06 -3.11
N PHE A 192 19.93 11.46 -3.17
CA PHE A 192 19.08 11.26 -4.34
C PHE A 192 18.90 12.59 -5.05
N LEU A 193 19.25 12.63 -6.33
CA LEU A 193 19.15 13.81 -7.17
C LEU A 193 18.10 13.61 -8.26
N PRO A 194 17.19 14.56 -8.44
CA PRO A 194 16.24 14.54 -9.54
C PRO A 194 16.92 14.46 -10.91
N PRO A 195 16.22 14.04 -11.96
CA PRO A 195 16.73 14.15 -13.32
C PRO A 195 16.89 15.64 -13.74
N GLY A 196 17.93 15.93 -14.50
CA GLY A 196 18.20 17.27 -15.03
C GLY A 196 19.39 17.97 -14.35
N PRO A 197 19.68 19.20 -14.75
CA PRO A 197 20.90 19.90 -14.36
C PRO A 197 20.88 20.48 -12.94
N GLY A 198 19.70 20.71 -12.34
CA GLY A 198 19.57 21.42 -11.05
C GLY A 198 19.81 22.94 -11.17
N PRO A 199 20.03 23.67 -10.08
CA PRO A 199 20.00 23.18 -8.71
C PRO A 199 18.57 22.87 -8.21
N PHE A 200 18.45 21.92 -7.27
CA PHE A 200 17.17 21.47 -6.72
C PHE A 200 17.00 21.88 -5.24
N PRO A 201 15.77 22.09 -4.77
CA PRO A 201 15.52 22.26 -3.34
C PRO A 201 16.04 21.06 -2.53
N GLY A 202 16.80 21.32 -1.45
CA GLY A 202 17.40 20.29 -0.62
C GLY A 202 16.49 19.81 0.51
N ILE A 203 16.46 18.50 0.76
CA ILE A 203 15.82 17.87 1.91
C ILE A 203 16.82 16.94 2.59
N ILE A 204 16.90 16.97 3.93
CA ILE A 204 17.53 15.92 4.72
C ILE A 204 16.44 15.05 5.31
N ASP A 205 16.42 13.79 4.90
CA ASP A 205 15.46 12.78 5.35
C ASP A 205 16.08 11.92 6.46
N ILE A 206 15.51 12.04 7.67
CA ILE A 206 15.94 11.30 8.86
C ILE A 206 14.84 10.32 9.23
N PHE A 207 15.15 9.03 9.17
CA PHE A 207 14.23 8.00 9.60
C PHE A 207 14.31 7.83 11.11
N GLY A 208 13.20 7.93 11.80
CA GLY A 208 13.08 7.91 13.25
C GLY A 208 13.86 6.83 14.01
N MET A 209 13.32 6.27 15.09
CA MET A 209 14.05 5.40 16.03
C MET A 209 14.39 3.99 15.52
N GLY A 210 14.30 3.72 14.22
CA GLY A 210 14.58 2.41 13.64
C GLY A 210 16.06 2.10 13.36
N GLY A 211 16.92 3.11 13.37
CA GLY A 211 18.34 2.98 12.99
C GLY A 211 18.58 2.55 11.53
N GLY A 212 19.85 2.56 11.14
CA GLY A 212 20.23 2.16 9.79
C GLY A 212 20.01 3.25 8.74
N LEU A 213 20.21 2.86 7.48
CA LEU A 213 19.95 3.72 6.32
C LEU A 213 18.64 3.28 5.66
N LEU A 214 17.67 4.19 5.59
CA LEU A 214 16.40 3.95 4.93
C LEU A 214 16.22 4.97 3.81
N GLU A 215 16.04 4.51 2.60
CA GLU A 215 16.16 5.30 1.38
C GLU A 215 14.83 5.54 0.65
N TYR A 216 13.78 4.77 0.96
CA TYR A 216 12.56 4.71 0.14
C TYR A 216 11.84 6.06 0.03
N ARG A 217 11.78 6.82 1.13
CA ARG A 217 11.11 8.13 1.16
C ARG A 217 11.93 9.19 0.43
N ALA A 218 13.24 9.21 0.68
CA ALA A 218 14.17 10.13 0.02
C ALA A 218 14.19 9.92 -1.50
N SER A 219 14.17 8.66 -1.94
CA SER A 219 14.15 8.30 -3.33
C SER A 219 12.87 8.79 -4.04
N LEU A 220 11.69 8.59 -3.44
CA LEU A 220 10.42 9.09 -3.99
C LEU A 220 10.36 10.62 -4.02
N LEU A 221 10.85 11.30 -2.96
CA LEU A 221 10.93 12.76 -2.93
C LEU A 221 11.81 13.32 -4.07
N ALA A 222 12.88 12.60 -4.43
CA ALA A 222 13.70 13.00 -5.58
C ALA A 222 12.94 12.89 -6.92
N GLY A 223 12.01 11.95 -7.04
CA GLY A 223 11.08 11.88 -8.17
C GLY A 223 10.17 13.12 -8.27
N HIS A 224 9.91 13.79 -7.15
CA HIS A 224 9.14 15.03 -7.08
C HIS A 224 9.98 16.31 -7.18
N GLY A 225 11.27 16.21 -7.55
CA GLY A 225 12.10 17.35 -7.83
C GLY A 225 12.94 17.87 -6.65
N PHE A 226 13.08 17.10 -5.56
CA PHE A 226 13.89 17.48 -4.41
C PHE A 226 15.23 16.75 -4.39
N ALA A 227 16.34 17.44 -4.19
CA ALA A 227 17.61 16.81 -3.86
C ALA A 227 17.53 16.30 -2.41
N THR A 228 17.43 15.00 -2.21
CA THR A 228 17.10 14.44 -0.89
C THR A 228 18.24 13.58 -0.37
N LEU A 229 18.75 13.93 0.83
CA LEU A 229 19.76 13.17 1.56
C LEU A 229 19.09 12.22 2.56
N ALA A 230 19.06 10.92 2.26
CA ALA A 230 18.71 9.91 3.25
C ALA A 230 19.87 9.75 4.23
N LEU A 231 19.70 10.25 5.46
CA LEU A 231 20.77 10.32 6.45
C LEU A 231 20.65 9.16 7.46
N ALA A 232 21.66 8.29 7.49
CA ALA A 232 21.87 7.38 8.61
C ALA A 232 22.54 8.14 9.76
N TYR A 233 22.15 7.89 11.01
CA TYR A 233 22.75 8.58 12.15
C TYR A 233 23.04 7.64 13.34
N TYR A 234 22.61 6.40 13.30
CA TYR A 234 23.03 5.32 14.18
C TYR A 234 22.73 3.95 13.58
N ASP A 235 23.35 2.91 14.10
CA ASP A 235 23.23 1.50 13.67
C ASP A 235 23.41 1.27 12.16
N PHE A 236 24.37 2.00 11.59
CA PHE A 236 24.77 1.86 10.20
C PHE A 236 26.29 1.99 10.07
N GLU A 237 26.92 1.04 9.38
CA GLU A 237 28.39 1.00 9.16
C GLU A 237 29.20 1.27 10.45
N ASP A 238 29.99 2.33 10.47
CA ASP A 238 30.85 2.78 11.56
C ASP A 238 30.17 3.78 12.52
N LEU A 239 28.91 4.09 12.30
CA LEU A 239 28.13 4.94 13.20
C LEU A 239 27.84 4.25 14.54
N PRO A 240 27.52 5.04 15.61
CA PRO A 240 27.16 4.50 16.91
C PRO A 240 26.04 3.45 16.82
N LYS A 241 26.15 2.40 17.62
CA LYS A 241 25.14 1.33 17.66
C LYS A 241 23.91 1.66 18.49
N LYS A 242 24.00 2.71 19.31
CA LYS A 242 22.94 3.14 20.22
C LYS A 242 22.54 4.58 19.96
N PHE A 243 21.25 4.84 20.17
CA PHE A 243 20.66 6.18 19.98
C PHE A 243 21.20 7.24 20.95
N ASP A 244 21.63 6.85 22.15
CA ASP A 244 22.15 7.72 23.21
C ASP A 244 23.52 8.39 22.91
N ALA A 245 24.19 7.97 21.85
CA ALA A 245 25.50 8.49 21.44
C ALA A 245 25.44 9.45 20.25
N ILE A 246 24.28 10.07 20.01
CA ILE A 246 24.07 11.00 18.88
C ILE A 246 24.34 12.43 19.32
N HIS A 247 25.13 13.15 18.54
CA HIS A 247 25.49 14.55 18.77
C HIS A 247 24.94 15.44 17.63
N LEU A 248 24.53 16.67 17.96
CA LEU A 248 23.99 17.61 16.98
C LEU A 248 25.00 18.00 15.90
N ASP A 249 26.29 18.03 16.22
CA ASP A 249 27.37 18.30 15.26
C ASP A 249 27.34 17.37 14.04
N TYR A 250 26.84 16.15 14.22
CA TYR A 250 26.70 15.20 13.12
C TYR A 250 25.67 15.68 12.08
N PHE A 251 24.55 16.23 12.56
CA PHE A 251 23.51 16.78 11.67
C PHE A 251 23.98 18.10 11.04
N GLU A 252 24.80 18.88 11.75
CA GLU A 252 25.41 20.08 11.18
C GLU A 252 26.38 19.71 10.04
N GLU A 253 27.19 18.67 10.18
CA GLU A 253 28.02 18.16 9.08
C GLU A 253 27.20 17.74 7.85
N ALA A 254 26.08 17.05 8.07
CA ALA A 254 25.18 16.66 6.97
C ALA A 254 24.56 17.89 6.30
N LEU A 255 24.19 18.89 7.08
CA LEU A 255 23.69 20.17 6.58
C LEU A 255 24.78 20.89 5.77
N CYS A 256 25.99 21.00 6.29
CA CYS A 256 27.11 21.63 5.59
C CYS A 256 27.43 20.90 4.26
N TYR A 257 27.34 19.57 4.26
CA TYR A 257 27.51 18.79 3.03
C TYR A 257 26.49 19.18 1.96
N MET A 258 25.21 19.26 2.33
CA MET A 258 24.14 19.66 1.41
C MET A 258 24.30 21.10 0.92
N LEU A 259 24.70 22.03 1.80
CA LEU A 259 24.93 23.44 1.46
C LEU A 259 26.08 23.65 0.45
N GLN A 260 27.08 22.79 0.50
CA GLN A 260 28.23 22.86 -0.40
C GLN A 260 28.02 22.15 -1.73
N HIS A 261 26.92 21.36 -1.84
CA HIS A 261 26.67 20.59 -3.03
C HIS A 261 26.13 21.46 -4.19
N THR A 262 26.81 21.43 -5.35
CA THR A 262 26.54 22.32 -6.49
C THR A 262 25.15 22.20 -7.10
N GLN A 263 24.51 21.06 -6.94
CA GLN A 263 23.14 20.79 -7.47
C GLN A 263 22.05 21.00 -6.41
N VAL A 264 22.37 21.50 -5.23
CA VAL A 264 21.40 21.76 -4.16
C VAL A 264 21.21 23.26 -4.00
N LEU A 265 19.97 23.73 -4.07
CA LEU A 265 19.58 25.10 -3.78
C LEU A 265 19.07 25.20 -2.34
N LEU A 266 19.70 26.11 -1.59
CA LEU A 266 19.31 26.35 -0.21
C LEU A 266 18.04 27.21 -0.15
N MET A 267 16.85 26.63 -0.10
CA MET A 267 15.63 27.38 0.18
C MET A 267 14.80 26.86 1.36
N SER A 268 14.92 25.60 1.74
CA SER A 268 14.26 25.08 2.95
C SER A 268 14.76 23.67 3.24
N PHE A 269 15.36 23.47 4.40
CA PHE A 269 15.62 22.11 4.87
C PHE A 269 14.38 21.61 5.62
N ILE A 270 13.80 20.52 5.16
CA ILE A 270 12.78 19.78 5.89
C ILE A 270 13.46 18.57 6.51
N ILE A 271 13.56 18.56 7.83
CA ILE A 271 13.91 17.35 8.58
C ILE A 271 12.62 16.62 8.82
N SER A 272 12.40 15.52 8.08
CA SER A 272 11.25 14.65 8.31
C SER A 272 11.63 13.58 9.32
N LEU A 273 11.15 13.73 10.55
CA LEU A 273 11.34 12.77 11.63
C LEU A 273 10.05 11.96 11.81
N GLU A 274 10.07 10.68 11.49
CA GLU A 274 8.99 9.76 11.88
C GLU A 274 9.19 9.32 13.33
N ILE A 275 8.37 9.83 14.24
CA ILE A 275 8.23 9.28 15.60
C ILE A 275 7.09 8.26 15.53
N PRO A 276 7.32 6.98 15.84
CA PRO A 276 6.24 6.00 15.94
C PRO A 276 5.26 6.43 17.03
N LEU A 277 4.00 6.62 16.66
CA LEU A 277 2.91 7.02 17.58
C LEU A 277 2.63 6.01 18.72
N GLU A 278 3.19 4.83 18.67
CA GLU A 278 2.92 3.76 19.66
C GLU A 278 3.55 3.99 21.04
N ARG A 279 4.41 5.00 21.25
CA ARG A 279 4.96 5.33 22.57
C ARG A 279 4.41 6.59 23.23
N ALA A 280 3.57 7.35 22.54
CA ALA A 280 2.93 8.52 23.16
C ALA A 280 1.86 8.17 24.21
N SER A 281 1.47 6.91 24.31
CA SER A 281 0.45 6.43 25.27
C SER A 281 1.01 5.97 26.63
N LEU A 282 2.32 6.05 26.87
CA LEU A 282 2.97 5.59 28.11
C LEU A 282 3.64 6.70 28.94
N CYS A 283 3.58 7.97 28.52
CA CYS A 283 3.83 9.10 29.41
C CYS A 283 2.49 9.70 29.82
N GLY A 284 1.84 9.02 30.79
CA GLY A 284 0.77 9.64 31.55
C GLY A 284 1.31 10.84 32.33
N LEU A 285 0.72 11.98 32.10
CA LEU A 285 0.46 13.05 33.04
C LEU A 285 -0.94 13.52 32.80
#